data_435dd85e6b434a46f6ef1cb4d8d0fb1b
#
_entry.id   435dd85e6b434a46f6ef1cb4d8d0fb1b
#
_cell.length_a   1.000
_cell.length_b   1.000
_cell.length_c   1.000
_cell.angle_alpha   90.00
_cell.angle_beta   90.00
_cell.angle_gamma   90.00
#
_symmetry.space_group_name_H-M   'P 1'
#
loop_
_entity.id
_entity.type
_entity.pdbx_description
1 polymer ?
#
loop_
_entity_poly.entity_id
_entity_poly.type
_entity_poly.pdbx_seq_one_letter_code
_entity_poly.pdbx_strand_id
1 'polypeptide(L)'
;MSHENERAGTRQWTGLAVLVLPCVLASMDMSVMFVTLPSLTVDLRPSGSELLWIMDAYGFLLAGLLITMGTLGDRIGRRRVLLTGAAAFGLASTLAAWASSPEMLIATRALMGIAGATLAPSTLALIRNLFHDDRQRATAVGIWTAGFAGGAVVGPIVGGLLLEHFWWGSVFLINIPVMALLLCLGPLLLPEFRDPEPGSRFDLLGALLSLVAVLAVIYGIKTTAEHGIGWAGAGSLLAGMTAGALFLHRQRATPNAMINITLFRTRWFNVPLLIDALATFAMVGFSLFNWQFMQLVLGMSPLKSALWSLPTFLVMPVGIALAAGMAPRVGKPRVMTAGLLVAAAGYVGLTLIRPDSGILHLVCALTVVSLGIAGVAAIVTDVILSAAPPERAGAASSLAETSAEFGGALGIAILGSIGTAVYRAQMGSSAPANLTPEQLASAEATLGGAIDTARTLPAGAAEALRNAAFDAFIRELRIAAVLSAVLTVGGALLIARTLRPARTRTADLGPAPDRGRAPA
;
A
#
# COMPACT_ATOMS: atom_id res chain seq x y z
N MET A 1 26.65 20.11 28.28
CA MET A 1 27.00 21.23 27.39
C MET A 1 26.12 21.10 26.15
N SER A 2 25.30 22.09 25.95
CA SER A 2 24.10 22.13 25.10
C SER A 2 24.43 22.13 23.62
N HIS A 3 24.26 20.99 22.95
CA HIS A 3 24.14 20.87 21.48
C HIS A 3 22.72 21.15 20.97
N GLU A 4 21.87 21.76 21.79
CA GLU A 4 20.43 21.87 21.53
C GLU A 4 20.00 22.93 20.50
N ASN A 5 20.93 23.68 19.88
CA ASN A 5 20.57 24.80 18.98
C ASN A 5 21.48 24.99 17.76
N GLU A 6 22.21 23.98 17.32
CA GLU A 6 22.96 24.10 16.05
C GLU A 6 22.01 23.91 14.86
N ARG A 7 21.77 25.00 14.12
CA ARG A 7 21.05 24.96 12.85
C ARG A 7 21.79 24.06 11.87
N ALA A 8 21.05 23.15 11.23
CA ALA A 8 21.60 22.28 10.20
C ALA A 8 22.19 23.08 9.04
N GLY A 9 23.41 22.75 8.66
CA GLY A 9 24.12 23.37 7.55
C GLY A 9 23.83 22.68 6.21
N THR A 10 24.50 23.10 5.15
CA THR A 10 24.35 22.58 3.79
C THR A 10 24.55 21.06 3.72
N ARG A 11 25.46 20.51 4.49
CA ARG A 11 25.78 19.07 4.52
C ARG A 11 24.56 18.25 4.98
N GLN A 12 23.83 18.68 6.00
CA GLN A 12 22.64 18.01 6.51
C GLN A 12 21.48 18.06 5.51
N TRP A 13 21.28 19.20 4.86
CA TRP A 13 20.25 19.35 3.82
C TRP A 13 20.57 18.53 2.56
N THR A 14 21.84 18.45 2.15
CA THR A 14 22.27 17.54 1.07
C THR A 14 22.08 16.09 1.47
N GLY A 15 22.38 15.73 2.73
CA GLY A 15 22.09 14.42 3.28
C GLY A 15 20.60 14.07 3.24
N LEU A 16 19.72 15.03 3.56
CA LEU A 16 18.27 14.85 3.42
C LEU A 16 17.87 14.55 1.97
N ALA A 17 18.39 15.31 1.00
CA ALA A 17 18.08 15.08 -0.42
C ALA A 17 18.44 13.64 -0.83
N VAL A 18 19.61 13.14 -0.40
CA VAL A 18 20.04 11.76 -0.66
C VAL A 18 19.16 10.73 0.05
N LEU A 19 18.62 11.04 1.24
CA LEU A 19 17.72 10.15 1.99
C LEU A 19 16.29 10.13 1.45
N VAL A 20 15.82 11.20 0.80
CA VAL A 20 14.48 11.28 0.22
C VAL A 20 14.36 10.45 -1.06
N LEU A 21 15.43 10.41 -1.87
CA LEU A 21 15.41 9.70 -3.16
C LEU A 21 15.03 8.21 -3.07
N PRO A 22 15.59 7.39 -2.15
CA PRO A 22 15.14 6.00 -1.98
C PRO A 22 13.67 5.86 -1.61
N CYS A 23 13.12 6.82 -0.86
CA CYS A 23 11.70 6.80 -0.48
C CYS A 23 10.78 7.15 -1.65
N VAL A 24 11.19 8.13 -2.47
CA VAL A 24 10.50 8.43 -3.75
C VAL A 24 10.49 7.19 -4.62
N LEU A 25 11.63 6.49 -4.75
CA LEU A 25 11.72 5.28 -5.58
C LEU A 25 10.89 4.12 -5.02
N ALA A 26 10.92 3.87 -3.71
CA ALA A 26 10.14 2.79 -3.12
C ALA A 26 8.64 2.99 -3.36
N SER A 27 8.14 4.22 -3.20
CA SER A 27 6.76 4.57 -3.49
C SER A 27 6.44 4.53 -5.00
N MET A 28 7.37 4.99 -5.82
CA MET A 28 7.27 4.95 -7.28
C MET A 28 7.24 3.51 -7.80
N ASP A 29 8.08 2.61 -7.26
CA ASP A 29 8.14 1.20 -7.65
C ASP A 29 6.80 0.49 -7.44
N MET A 30 6.12 0.77 -6.32
CA MET A 30 4.78 0.24 -6.06
C MET A 30 3.75 0.73 -7.09
N SER A 31 3.78 2.02 -7.41
CA SER A 31 2.77 2.62 -8.30
C SER A 31 3.02 2.35 -9.78
N VAL A 32 4.28 2.27 -10.21
CA VAL A 32 4.65 1.98 -11.60
C VAL A 32 4.25 0.59 -12.05
N MET A 33 4.23 -0.38 -11.13
CA MET A 33 3.83 -1.75 -11.43
C MET A 33 2.40 -1.84 -11.97
N PHE A 34 1.47 -1.03 -11.48
CA PHE A 34 0.10 -1.02 -11.98
C PHE A 34 0.02 -0.59 -13.46
N VAL A 35 0.86 0.36 -13.88
CA VAL A 35 0.94 0.81 -15.28
C VAL A 35 1.63 -0.23 -16.15
N THR A 36 2.61 -0.94 -15.60
CA THR A 36 3.41 -1.95 -16.30
C THR A 36 2.65 -3.27 -16.51
N LEU A 37 1.68 -3.55 -15.63
CA LEU A 37 0.97 -4.81 -15.59
C LEU A 37 0.43 -5.29 -16.94
N PRO A 38 -0.28 -4.44 -17.75
CA PRO A 38 -0.80 -4.87 -19.04
C PRO A 38 0.27 -5.30 -20.04
N SER A 39 1.39 -4.56 -20.13
CA SER A 39 2.51 -4.91 -21.01
C SER A 39 3.19 -6.21 -20.56
N LEU A 40 3.34 -6.38 -19.24
CA LEU A 40 3.93 -7.57 -18.64
C LEU A 40 3.06 -8.82 -18.87
N THR A 41 1.73 -8.70 -18.79
CA THR A 41 0.82 -9.84 -19.03
C THR A 41 0.86 -10.34 -20.46
N VAL A 42 1.07 -9.46 -21.42
CA VAL A 42 1.22 -9.84 -22.83
C VAL A 42 2.56 -10.53 -23.09
N ASP A 43 3.62 -10.08 -22.45
CA ASP A 43 5.00 -10.53 -22.72
C ASP A 43 5.35 -11.82 -21.94
N LEU A 44 5.14 -11.86 -20.64
CA LEU A 44 5.47 -13.00 -19.78
C LEU A 44 4.35 -14.05 -19.66
N ARG A 45 3.11 -13.71 -20.05
CA ARG A 45 1.94 -14.59 -20.01
C ARG A 45 1.73 -15.31 -18.66
N PRO A 46 1.76 -14.58 -17.54
CA PRO A 46 1.57 -15.19 -16.24
C PRO A 46 0.14 -15.75 -16.11
N SER A 47 0.00 -16.80 -15.30
CA SER A 47 -1.31 -17.21 -14.79
C SER A 47 -1.90 -16.10 -13.90
N GLY A 48 -3.21 -16.15 -13.62
CA GLY A 48 -3.85 -15.19 -12.73
C GLY A 48 -3.21 -15.15 -11.33
N SER A 49 -2.80 -16.31 -10.81
CA SER A 49 -2.11 -16.42 -9.53
C SER A 49 -0.71 -15.81 -9.55
N GLU A 50 0.08 -16.12 -10.58
CA GLU A 50 1.42 -15.55 -10.75
C GLU A 50 1.37 -14.03 -10.90
N LEU A 51 0.38 -13.51 -11.65
CA LEU A 51 0.16 -12.07 -11.77
C LEU A 51 -0.02 -11.41 -10.40
N LEU A 52 -0.87 -12.00 -9.55
CA LEU A 52 -1.09 -11.51 -8.19
C LEU A 52 0.16 -11.65 -7.32
N TRP A 53 0.98 -12.70 -7.51
CA TRP A 53 2.25 -12.81 -6.78
C TRP A 53 3.29 -11.79 -7.23
N ILE A 54 3.36 -11.46 -8.52
CA ILE A 54 4.22 -10.39 -9.04
C ILE A 54 3.89 -9.05 -8.36
N MET A 55 2.60 -8.75 -8.19
CA MET A 55 2.15 -7.52 -7.54
C MET A 55 2.42 -7.52 -6.04
N ASP A 56 2.14 -8.62 -5.37
CA ASP A 56 2.06 -8.70 -3.92
C ASP A 56 3.38 -9.05 -3.22
N ALA A 57 4.27 -9.84 -3.86
CA ALA A 57 5.47 -10.36 -3.22
C ALA A 57 6.34 -9.24 -2.63
N TYR A 58 6.46 -8.11 -3.33
CA TYR A 58 7.14 -6.93 -2.83
C TYR A 58 6.47 -6.37 -1.57
N GLY A 59 5.18 -6.04 -1.65
CA GLY A 59 4.43 -5.40 -0.57
C GLY A 59 4.36 -6.23 0.71
N PHE A 60 4.15 -7.55 0.59
CA PHE A 60 4.07 -8.45 1.74
C PHE A 60 5.39 -8.60 2.48
N LEU A 61 6.48 -8.77 1.75
CA LEU A 61 7.79 -8.88 2.38
C LEU A 61 8.26 -7.55 2.95
N LEU A 62 7.95 -6.45 2.26
CA LEU A 62 8.20 -5.11 2.77
C LEU A 62 7.45 -4.89 4.10
N ALA A 63 6.12 -5.05 4.11
CA ALA A 63 5.30 -4.85 5.31
C ALA A 63 5.68 -5.80 6.46
N GLY A 64 5.91 -7.08 6.16
CA GLY A 64 6.27 -8.11 7.14
C GLY A 64 7.64 -7.89 7.79
N LEU A 65 8.58 -7.26 7.09
CA LEU A 65 9.95 -7.05 7.56
C LEU A 65 10.24 -5.62 8.01
N LEU A 66 9.35 -4.66 7.81
CA LEU A 66 9.57 -3.25 8.07
C LEU A 66 9.98 -2.99 9.54
N ILE A 67 9.26 -3.54 10.51
CA ILE A 67 9.56 -3.44 11.95
C ILE A 67 10.87 -4.16 12.27
N THR A 68 11.08 -5.33 11.68
CA THR A 68 12.27 -6.15 11.85
C THR A 68 13.54 -5.43 11.38
N MET A 69 13.50 -4.83 10.20
CA MET A 69 14.62 -4.07 9.63
C MET A 69 14.86 -2.76 10.38
N GLY A 70 13.82 -2.16 10.94
CA GLY A 70 13.93 -1.04 11.86
C GLY A 70 14.78 -1.38 13.08
N THR A 71 14.44 -2.47 13.80
CA THR A 71 15.19 -2.94 14.97
C THR A 71 16.60 -3.44 14.63
N LEU A 72 16.79 -4.03 13.46
CA LEU A 72 18.11 -4.40 12.97
C LEU A 72 19.00 -3.17 12.77
N GLY A 73 18.45 -2.09 12.21
CA GLY A 73 19.15 -0.82 12.01
C GLY A 73 19.64 -0.19 13.31
N ASP A 74 18.86 -0.27 14.39
CA ASP A 74 19.27 0.22 15.72
C ASP A 74 20.51 -0.53 16.26
N ARG A 75 20.62 -1.80 15.95
CA ARG A 75 21.71 -2.67 16.44
C ARG A 75 23.00 -2.58 15.65
N ILE A 76 22.91 -2.82 14.34
CA ILE A 76 24.12 -2.94 13.49
C ILE A 76 24.51 -1.61 12.86
N GLY A 77 23.63 -0.60 12.94
CA GLY A 77 23.83 0.75 12.43
C GLY A 77 22.88 1.10 11.30
N ARG A 78 22.19 2.24 11.43
CA ARG A 78 21.16 2.71 10.49
C ARG A 78 21.69 2.93 9.08
N ARG A 79 22.88 3.56 8.95
CA ARG A 79 23.54 3.77 7.66
C ARG A 79 23.94 2.46 7.00
N ARG A 80 24.49 1.50 7.76
CA ARG A 80 24.90 0.20 7.23
C ARG A 80 23.70 -0.57 6.67
N VAL A 81 22.59 -0.64 7.42
CA VAL A 81 21.37 -1.29 6.97
C VAL A 81 20.81 -0.62 5.73
N LEU A 82 20.80 0.71 5.68
CA LEU A 82 20.37 1.46 4.51
C LEU A 82 21.21 1.14 3.27
N LEU A 83 22.53 1.17 3.38
CA LEU A 83 23.44 0.95 2.23
C LEU A 83 23.41 -0.51 1.76
N THR A 84 23.37 -1.49 2.67
CA THR A 84 23.23 -2.90 2.28
C THR A 84 21.88 -3.17 1.61
N GLY A 85 20.82 -2.56 2.12
CA GLY A 85 19.50 -2.61 1.49
C GLY A 85 19.47 -1.97 0.11
N ALA A 86 20.10 -0.80 -0.04
CA ALA A 86 20.19 -0.12 -1.34
C ALA A 86 20.95 -0.96 -2.38
N ALA A 87 22.07 -1.59 -1.99
CA ALA A 87 22.81 -2.49 -2.86
C ALA A 87 21.96 -3.70 -3.28
N ALA A 88 21.29 -4.34 -2.31
CA ALA A 88 20.42 -5.48 -2.57
C ALA A 88 19.20 -5.10 -3.44
N PHE A 89 18.60 -3.92 -3.21
CA PHE A 89 17.49 -3.40 -3.98
C PHE A 89 17.90 -3.12 -5.44
N GLY A 90 19.04 -2.45 -5.65
CA GLY A 90 19.57 -2.18 -6.99
C GLY A 90 19.90 -3.46 -7.76
N LEU A 91 20.49 -4.46 -7.09
CA LEU A 91 20.78 -5.76 -7.71
C LEU A 91 19.48 -6.51 -8.05
N ALA A 92 18.53 -6.58 -7.13
CA ALA A 92 17.23 -7.22 -7.36
C ALA A 92 16.44 -6.53 -8.49
N SER A 93 16.47 -5.17 -8.55
CA SER A 93 15.89 -4.40 -9.65
C SER A 93 16.54 -4.70 -11.00
N THR A 94 17.86 -4.86 -11.02
CA THR A 94 18.58 -5.26 -12.24
C THR A 94 18.12 -6.64 -12.71
N LEU A 95 18.02 -7.62 -11.81
CA LEU A 95 17.54 -8.95 -12.14
C LEU A 95 16.06 -8.93 -12.58
N ALA A 96 15.22 -8.11 -11.97
CA ALA A 96 13.82 -7.94 -12.34
C ALA A 96 13.65 -7.39 -13.76
N ALA A 97 14.49 -6.44 -14.18
CA ALA A 97 14.44 -5.85 -15.51
C ALA A 97 14.64 -6.87 -16.64
N TRP A 98 15.40 -7.92 -16.41
CA TRP A 98 15.66 -9.00 -17.36
C TRP A 98 14.99 -10.33 -16.98
N ALA A 99 13.93 -10.28 -16.20
CA ALA A 99 13.17 -11.49 -15.88
C ALA A 99 12.54 -12.09 -17.14
N SER A 100 12.80 -13.37 -17.39
CA SER A 100 12.33 -14.12 -18.55
C SER A 100 11.18 -15.07 -18.22
N SER A 101 10.77 -15.15 -16.94
CA SER A 101 9.63 -15.95 -16.50
C SER A 101 8.90 -15.24 -15.35
N PRO A 102 7.60 -15.55 -15.15
CA PRO A 102 6.83 -15.05 -14.00
C PRO A 102 7.47 -15.37 -12.65
N GLU A 103 7.99 -16.59 -12.47
CA GLU A 103 8.62 -17.05 -11.23
C GLU A 103 9.89 -16.26 -10.91
N MET A 104 10.70 -15.98 -11.93
CA MET A 104 11.91 -15.16 -11.77
C MET A 104 11.53 -13.75 -11.33
N LEU A 105 10.46 -13.18 -11.91
CA LEU A 105 9.99 -11.86 -11.53
C LEU A 105 9.42 -11.86 -10.12
N ILE A 106 8.64 -12.87 -9.72
CA ILE A 106 8.14 -13.04 -8.35
C ILE A 106 9.31 -13.09 -7.35
N ALA A 107 10.33 -13.91 -7.64
CA ALA A 107 11.50 -14.04 -6.77
C ALA A 107 12.28 -12.72 -6.63
N THR A 108 12.46 -11.99 -7.73
CA THR A 108 13.15 -10.68 -7.70
C THR A 108 12.31 -9.61 -6.99
N ARG A 109 10.98 -9.59 -7.16
CA ARG A 109 10.06 -8.74 -6.41
C ARG A 109 10.12 -9.04 -4.90
N ALA A 110 10.20 -10.32 -4.53
CA ALA A 110 10.40 -10.73 -3.15
C ALA A 110 11.72 -10.19 -2.56
N LEU A 111 12.82 -10.31 -3.30
CA LEU A 111 14.12 -9.75 -2.90
C LEU A 111 14.07 -8.21 -2.78
N MET A 112 13.39 -7.53 -3.72
CA MET A 112 13.17 -6.08 -3.63
C MET A 112 12.36 -5.72 -2.39
N GLY A 113 11.34 -6.50 -2.00
CA GLY A 113 10.56 -6.28 -0.79
C GLY A 113 11.39 -6.40 0.49
N ILE A 114 12.26 -7.42 0.59
CA ILE A 114 13.20 -7.58 1.70
C ILE A 114 14.16 -6.39 1.79
N ALA A 115 14.73 -6.01 0.67
CA ALA A 115 15.65 -4.87 0.58
C ALA A 115 14.95 -3.54 0.87
N GLY A 116 13.76 -3.33 0.31
CA GLY A 116 12.93 -2.14 0.50
C GLY A 116 12.54 -1.91 1.96
N ALA A 117 12.29 -2.98 2.71
CA ALA A 117 11.98 -2.91 4.13
C ALA A 117 13.09 -2.24 4.98
N THR A 118 14.32 -2.15 4.47
CA THR A 118 15.41 -1.44 5.14
C THR A 118 15.39 0.07 4.91
N LEU A 119 14.78 0.54 3.82
CA LEU A 119 14.91 1.92 3.34
C LEU A 119 14.12 2.91 4.21
N ALA A 120 12.80 2.71 4.33
CA ALA A 120 11.92 3.66 5.02
C ALA A 120 12.30 3.87 6.51
N PRO A 121 12.46 2.83 7.36
CA PRO A 121 12.78 3.04 8.76
C PRO A 121 14.19 3.60 8.96
N SER A 122 15.16 3.23 8.11
CA SER A 122 16.53 3.74 8.21
C SER A 122 16.62 5.20 7.80
N THR A 123 15.95 5.62 6.72
CA THR A 123 15.96 7.01 6.24
C THR A 123 15.30 7.94 7.26
N LEU A 124 14.14 7.58 7.79
CA LEU A 124 13.43 8.39 8.78
C LEU A 124 14.22 8.54 10.09
N ALA A 125 14.86 7.46 10.56
CA ALA A 125 15.70 7.52 11.75
C ALA A 125 16.95 8.39 11.54
N LEU A 126 17.61 8.28 10.38
CA LEU A 126 18.77 9.13 10.05
C LEU A 126 18.37 10.60 9.93
N ILE A 127 17.21 10.94 9.37
CA ILE A 127 16.69 12.31 9.33
C ILE A 127 16.52 12.87 10.74
N ARG A 128 15.94 12.10 11.68
CA ARG A 128 15.79 12.53 13.08
C ARG A 128 17.12 12.81 13.76
N ASN A 129 18.17 12.09 13.40
CA ASN A 129 19.51 12.26 13.95
C ASN A 129 20.33 13.35 13.27
N LEU A 130 20.00 13.71 12.01
CA LEU A 130 20.65 14.79 11.28
C LEU A 130 20.16 16.18 11.71
N PHE A 131 18.89 16.29 12.15
CA PHE A 131 18.25 17.55 12.48
C PHE A 131 17.89 17.60 13.97
N HIS A 132 18.67 18.34 14.75
CA HIS A 132 18.48 18.49 16.20
C HIS A 132 17.45 19.58 16.54
N ASP A 133 17.36 20.63 15.73
CA ASP A 133 16.34 21.68 15.86
C ASP A 133 14.95 21.14 15.47
N ASP A 134 13.96 21.29 16.36
CA ASP A 134 12.62 20.73 16.19
C ASP A 134 11.89 21.24 14.94
N ARG A 135 12.09 22.52 14.56
CA ARG A 135 11.45 23.10 13.37
C ARG A 135 12.08 22.56 12.10
N GLN A 136 13.41 22.47 12.06
CA GLN A 136 14.12 21.92 10.90
C GLN A 136 13.85 20.42 10.77
N ARG A 137 13.77 19.69 11.87
CA ARG A 137 13.39 18.26 11.88
C ARG A 137 11.96 18.06 11.34
N ALA A 138 10.99 18.87 11.79
CA ALA A 138 9.62 18.81 11.28
C ALA A 138 9.57 19.10 9.77
N THR A 139 10.36 20.09 9.30
CA THR A 139 10.48 20.40 7.88
C THR A 139 11.12 19.24 7.10
N ALA A 140 12.19 18.65 7.61
CA ALA A 140 12.88 17.52 6.97
C ALA A 140 11.99 16.27 6.86
N VAL A 141 11.24 15.95 7.92
CA VAL A 141 10.24 14.86 7.91
C VAL A 141 9.10 15.20 6.93
N GLY A 142 8.65 16.46 6.88
CA GLY A 142 7.66 16.91 5.90
C GLY A 142 8.13 16.73 4.45
N ILE A 143 9.37 17.07 4.14
CA ILE A 143 9.98 16.86 2.81
C ILE A 143 10.07 15.35 2.50
N TRP A 144 10.44 14.52 3.45
CA TRP A 144 10.50 13.07 3.29
C TRP A 144 9.11 12.49 2.97
N THR A 145 8.08 12.89 3.75
CA THR A 145 6.69 12.46 3.52
C THR A 145 6.16 12.94 2.16
N ALA A 146 6.46 14.18 1.80
CA ALA A 146 6.10 14.74 0.49
C ALA A 146 6.82 14.00 -0.66
N GLY A 147 8.08 13.60 -0.45
CA GLY A 147 8.83 12.77 -1.40
C GLY A 147 8.18 11.40 -1.61
N PHE A 148 7.79 10.72 -0.53
CA PHE A 148 7.09 9.43 -0.60
C PHE A 148 5.76 9.58 -1.37
N ALA A 149 4.92 10.55 -1.00
CA ALA A 149 3.67 10.82 -1.70
C ALA A 149 3.89 11.23 -3.17
N GLY A 150 4.91 12.05 -3.44
CA GLY A 150 5.30 12.46 -4.79
C GLY A 150 5.72 11.30 -5.67
N GLY A 151 6.43 10.31 -5.12
CA GLY A 151 6.81 9.08 -5.82
C GLY A 151 5.61 8.31 -6.35
N ALA A 152 4.55 8.19 -5.55
CA ALA A 152 3.32 7.53 -5.96
C ALA A 152 2.63 8.21 -7.16
N VAL A 153 2.74 9.54 -7.27
CA VAL A 153 2.19 10.33 -8.40
C VAL A 153 3.09 10.29 -9.62
N VAL A 154 4.39 10.44 -9.42
CA VAL A 154 5.40 10.49 -10.50
C VAL A 154 5.62 9.12 -11.12
N GLY A 155 5.51 8.04 -10.33
CA GLY A 155 5.73 6.67 -10.78
C GLY A 155 4.97 6.29 -12.05
N PRO A 156 3.65 6.41 -12.08
CA PRO A 156 2.85 6.10 -13.27
C PRO A 156 3.24 6.93 -14.50
N ILE A 157 3.63 8.20 -14.32
CA ILE A 157 4.02 9.09 -15.43
C ILE A 157 5.37 8.66 -16.00
N VAL A 158 6.35 8.46 -15.13
CA VAL A 158 7.69 8.02 -15.54
C VAL A 158 7.63 6.60 -16.13
N GLY A 159 6.87 5.69 -15.48
CA GLY A 159 6.62 4.36 -16.00
C GLY A 159 5.94 4.38 -17.36
N GLY A 160 4.90 5.20 -17.51
CA GLY A 160 4.21 5.40 -18.79
C GLY A 160 5.15 5.88 -19.89
N LEU A 161 6.02 6.86 -19.60
CA LEU A 161 7.02 7.36 -20.53
C LEU A 161 8.06 6.29 -20.92
N LEU A 162 8.53 5.49 -19.95
CA LEU A 162 9.46 4.39 -20.21
C LEU A 162 8.81 3.32 -21.08
N LEU A 163 7.56 2.95 -20.79
CA LEU A 163 6.81 1.93 -21.53
C LEU A 163 6.43 2.33 -22.97
N GLU A 164 6.42 3.61 -23.28
CA GLU A 164 6.22 4.07 -24.67
C GLU A 164 7.47 3.93 -25.54
N HIS A 165 8.66 3.94 -24.91
CA HIS A 165 9.93 3.98 -25.66
C HIS A 165 10.79 2.73 -25.46
N PHE A 166 10.56 1.97 -24.38
CA PHE A 166 11.36 0.83 -23.96
C PHE A 166 10.46 -0.36 -23.57
N TRP A 167 11.07 -1.52 -23.29
CA TRP A 167 10.37 -2.70 -22.80
C TRP A 167 9.94 -2.55 -21.33
N TRP A 168 9.03 -3.39 -20.89
CA TRP A 168 8.45 -3.32 -19.52
C TRP A 168 9.49 -3.40 -18.39
N GLY A 169 10.59 -4.13 -18.58
CA GLY A 169 11.64 -4.24 -17.56
C GLY A 169 12.40 -2.92 -17.31
N SER A 170 12.34 -1.96 -18.25
CA SER A 170 12.98 -0.66 -18.09
C SER A 170 12.54 0.12 -16.86
N VAL A 171 11.32 -0.12 -16.37
CA VAL A 171 10.79 0.54 -15.17
C VAL A 171 11.60 0.20 -13.90
N PHE A 172 12.22 -0.97 -13.86
CA PHE A 172 13.09 -1.37 -12.75
C PHE A 172 14.49 -0.73 -12.83
N LEU A 173 14.96 -0.38 -14.04
CA LEU A 173 16.29 0.19 -14.22
C LEU A 173 16.43 1.60 -13.64
N ILE A 174 15.32 2.32 -13.45
CA ILE A 174 15.33 3.65 -12.85
C ILE A 174 15.81 3.62 -11.39
N ASN A 175 15.68 2.48 -10.72
CA ASN A 175 16.14 2.30 -9.35
C ASN A 175 17.69 2.31 -9.27
N ILE A 176 18.38 1.85 -10.33
CA ILE A 176 19.84 1.67 -10.32
C ILE A 176 20.61 2.98 -10.12
N PRO A 177 20.38 4.07 -10.89
CA PRO A 177 21.15 5.30 -10.72
C PRO A 177 20.93 5.92 -9.34
N VAL A 178 19.73 5.82 -8.79
CA VAL A 178 19.45 6.39 -7.46
C VAL A 178 20.09 5.55 -6.35
N MET A 179 20.04 4.21 -6.44
CA MET A 179 20.72 3.34 -5.48
C MET A 179 22.23 3.49 -5.57
N ALA A 180 22.80 3.64 -6.77
CA ALA A 180 24.21 3.95 -6.97
C ALA A 180 24.60 5.31 -6.34
N LEU A 181 23.77 6.34 -6.53
CA LEU A 181 23.97 7.65 -5.90
C LEU A 181 23.99 7.54 -4.36
N LEU A 182 23.02 6.80 -3.79
CA LEU A 182 22.96 6.56 -2.35
C LEU A 182 24.19 5.78 -1.84
N LEU A 183 24.67 4.79 -2.59
CA LEU A 183 25.86 4.01 -2.24
C LEU A 183 27.14 4.86 -2.29
N CYS A 184 27.24 5.79 -3.25
CA CYS A 184 28.39 6.69 -3.39
C CYS A 184 28.37 7.82 -2.36
N LEU A 185 27.24 8.50 -2.19
CA LEU A 185 27.14 9.69 -1.33
C LEU A 185 26.78 9.36 0.12
N GLY A 186 26.12 8.25 0.38
CA GLY A 186 25.70 7.85 1.72
C GLY A 186 26.84 7.74 2.72
N PRO A 187 27.96 7.06 2.40
CA PRO A 187 29.11 6.99 3.31
C PRO A 187 29.74 8.36 3.64
N LEU A 188 29.64 9.32 2.72
CA LEU A 188 30.25 10.65 2.86
C LEU A 188 29.36 11.64 3.63
N LEU A 189 28.04 11.56 3.44
CA LEU A 189 27.08 12.54 3.94
C LEU A 189 26.37 12.08 5.21
N LEU A 190 26.14 10.77 5.36
CA LEU A 190 25.33 10.23 6.44
C LEU A 190 26.20 9.75 7.60
N PRO A 191 25.94 10.19 8.84
CA PRO A 191 26.61 9.65 10.02
C PRO A 191 26.11 8.22 10.30
N GLU A 192 26.98 7.40 10.88
CA GLU A 192 26.56 6.12 11.45
C GLU A 192 25.90 6.37 12.80
N PHE A 193 24.73 5.78 12.99
CA PHE A 193 24.02 5.85 14.25
C PHE A 193 23.66 4.44 14.72
N ARG A 194 23.96 4.16 15.98
CA ARG A 194 23.60 2.92 16.69
C ARG A 194 23.04 3.31 18.05
N ASP A 195 22.05 2.56 18.52
CA ASP A 195 21.63 2.68 19.90
C ASP A 195 22.70 2.01 20.81
N PRO A 196 23.31 2.74 21.76
CA PRO A 196 24.32 2.18 22.66
C PRO A 196 23.76 1.17 23.67
N GLU A 197 22.44 1.17 23.89
CA GLU A 197 21.80 0.21 24.81
C GLU A 197 21.14 -0.95 24.05
N PRO A 198 21.84 -2.09 23.84
CA PRO A 198 21.24 -3.26 23.23
C PRO A 198 20.35 -4.01 24.22
N GLY A 199 19.35 -3.33 24.81
CA GLY A 199 18.48 -3.92 25.83
C GLY A 199 17.47 -4.94 25.30
N SER A 200 17.13 -4.93 24.01
CA SER A 200 16.17 -5.87 23.45
C SER A 200 16.84 -6.94 22.60
N ARG A 201 16.68 -8.20 22.95
CA ARG A 201 17.03 -9.30 22.05
C ARG A 201 16.13 -9.21 20.82
N PHE A 202 16.74 -9.24 19.62
CA PHE A 202 16.01 -9.26 18.36
C PHE A 202 15.07 -10.49 18.34
N ASP A 203 13.77 -10.27 18.21
CA ASP A 203 12.78 -11.34 18.17
C ASP A 203 12.69 -11.94 16.77
N LEU A 204 13.77 -12.63 16.34
CA LEU A 204 13.81 -13.30 15.04
C LEU A 204 12.67 -14.30 14.88
N LEU A 205 12.31 -15.01 15.96
CA LEU A 205 11.22 -15.98 15.91
C LEU A 205 9.86 -15.28 15.75
N GLY A 206 9.65 -14.16 16.45
CA GLY A 206 8.44 -13.34 16.24
C GLY A 206 8.34 -12.81 14.83
N ALA A 207 9.43 -12.28 14.26
CA ALA A 207 9.49 -11.83 12.87
C ALA A 207 9.18 -12.96 11.88
N LEU A 208 9.77 -14.14 12.08
CA LEU A 208 9.52 -15.31 11.23
C LEU A 208 8.06 -15.78 11.34
N LEU A 209 7.51 -15.86 12.55
CA LEU A 209 6.12 -16.25 12.78
C LEU A 209 5.13 -15.29 12.12
N SER A 210 5.38 -13.96 12.20
CA SER A 210 4.52 -12.97 11.55
C SER A 210 4.57 -13.10 10.01
N LEU A 211 5.77 -13.27 9.46
CA LEU A 211 5.97 -13.44 8.02
C LEU A 211 5.31 -14.72 7.51
N VAL A 212 5.52 -15.85 8.19
CA VAL A 212 4.90 -17.13 7.84
C VAL A 212 3.38 -17.05 7.96
N ALA A 213 2.85 -16.40 9.01
CA ALA A 213 1.41 -16.21 9.18
C ALA A 213 0.80 -15.50 7.98
N VAL A 214 1.40 -14.38 7.58
CA VAL A 214 0.90 -13.57 6.46
C VAL A 214 0.99 -14.32 5.14
N LEU A 215 2.18 -14.83 4.80
CA LEU A 215 2.42 -15.49 3.50
C LEU A 215 1.58 -16.76 3.35
N ALA A 216 1.43 -17.56 4.41
CA ALA A 216 0.64 -18.79 4.35
C ALA A 216 -0.86 -18.50 4.21
N VAL A 217 -1.41 -17.48 4.89
CA VAL A 217 -2.80 -17.08 4.72
C VAL A 217 -3.06 -16.63 3.28
N ILE A 218 -2.19 -15.81 2.73
CA ILE A 218 -2.34 -15.27 1.36
C ILE A 218 -2.20 -16.38 0.32
N TYR A 219 -1.20 -17.24 0.46
CA TYR A 219 -1.04 -18.40 -0.41
C TYR A 219 -2.31 -19.29 -0.37
N GLY A 220 -2.85 -19.52 0.83
CA GLY A 220 -4.08 -20.28 0.99
C GLY A 220 -5.30 -19.63 0.31
N ILE A 221 -5.46 -18.31 0.41
CA ILE A 221 -6.52 -17.56 -0.27
C ILE A 221 -6.37 -17.68 -1.79
N LYS A 222 -5.16 -17.41 -2.33
CA LYS A 222 -4.89 -17.47 -3.78
C LYS A 222 -5.09 -18.86 -4.35
N THR A 223 -4.54 -19.89 -3.69
CA THR A 223 -4.68 -21.28 -4.12
C THR A 223 -6.15 -21.73 -4.13
N THR A 224 -6.92 -21.30 -3.12
CA THR A 224 -8.35 -21.60 -3.06
C THR A 224 -9.14 -20.88 -4.15
N ALA A 225 -8.79 -19.65 -4.49
CA ALA A 225 -9.42 -18.91 -5.57
C ALA A 225 -9.10 -19.49 -6.97
N GLU A 226 -7.90 -20.03 -7.16
CA GLU A 226 -7.43 -20.58 -8.43
C GLU A 226 -7.89 -22.02 -8.68
N HIS A 227 -7.77 -22.88 -7.69
CA HIS A 227 -7.99 -24.33 -7.81
C HIS A 227 -9.24 -24.82 -7.07
N GLY A 228 -10.01 -23.92 -6.44
CA GLY A 228 -11.11 -24.28 -5.56
C GLY A 228 -10.66 -24.74 -4.17
N ILE A 229 -11.63 -25.20 -3.35
CA ILE A 229 -11.36 -25.67 -1.99
C ILE A 229 -10.61 -27.01 -2.06
N GLY A 230 -9.35 -26.99 -1.65
CA GLY A 230 -8.48 -28.17 -1.65
C GLY A 230 -7.56 -28.19 -0.42
N TRP A 231 -6.89 -29.34 -0.23
CA TRP A 231 -6.01 -29.55 0.93
C TRP A 231 -4.84 -28.56 1.00
N ALA A 232 -4.29 -28.13 -0.15
CA ALA A 232 -3.20 -27.17 -0.20
C ALA A 232 -3.65 -25.79 0.31
N GLY A 233 -4.78 -25.28 -0.14
CA GLY A 233 -5.35 -24.01 0.34
C GLY A 233 -5.74 -24.06 1.81
N ALA A 234 -6.50 -25.09 2.21
CA ALA A 234 -6.95 -25.26 3.60
C ALA A 234 -5.78 -25.48 4.57
N GLY A 235 -4.79 -26.30 4.19
CA GLY A 235 -3.58 -26.53 4.99
C GLY A 235 -2.76 -25.26 5.18
N SER A 236 -2.60 -24.45 4.13
CA SER A 236 -1.89 -23.18 4.22
C SER A 236 -2.63 -22.15 5.08
N LEU A 237 -3.95 -22.06 4.98
CA LEU A 237 -4.76 -21.21 5.85
C LEU A 237 -4.61 -21.61 7.32
N LEU A 238 -4.67 -22.93 7.62
CA LEU A 238 -4.50 -23.43 8.98
C LEU A 238 -3.09 -23.16 9.50
N ALA A 239 -2.05 -23.38 8.70
CA ALA A 239 -0.67 -23.09 9.05
C ALA A 239 -0.47 -21.59 9.34
N GLY A 240 -1.03 -20.70 8.50
CA GLY A 240 -0.96 -19.27 8.69
C GLY A 240 -1.71 -18.79 9.94
N MET A 241 -2.91 -19.30 10.21
CA MET A 241 -3.66 -19.00 11.43
C MET A 241 -2.91 -19.49 12.68
N THR A 242 -2.30 -20.68 12.63
CA THR A 242 -1.51 -21.23 13.73
C THR A 242 -0.27 -20.38 14.00
N ALA A 243 0.48 -20.02 12.95
CA ALA A 243 1.64 -19.13 13.07
C ALA A 243 1.25 -17.76 13.64
N GLY A 244 0.11 -17.20 13.21
CA GLY A 244 -0.44 -15.95 13.74
C GLY A 244 -0.82 -16.05 15.22
N ALA A 245 -1.46 -17.15 15.63
CA ALA A 245 -1.78 -17.38 17.03
C ALA A 245 -0.52 -17.52 17.90
N LEU A 246 0.50 -18.26 17.42
CA LEU A 246 1.79 -18.38 18.09
C LEU A 246 2.52 -17.03 18.15
N PHE A 247 2.47 -16.23 17.10
CA PHE A 247 3.01 -14.87 17.08
C PHE A 247 2.36 -14.01 18.17
N LEU A 248 1.02 -13.96 18.21
CA LEU A 248 0.29 -13.17 19.21
C LEU A 248 0.55 -13.66 20.65
N HIS A 249 0.64 -14.98 20.85
CA HIS A 249 1.01 -15.55 22.14
C HIS A 249 2.40 -15.10 22.58
N ARG A 250 3.38 -15.20 21.65
CA ARG A 250 4.76 -14.77 21.89
C ARG A 250 4.85 -13.27 22.22
N GLN A 251 4.13 -12.40 21.49
CA GLN A 251 4.10 -10.97 21.76
C GLN A 251 3.55 -10.63 23.16
N ARG A 252 2.69 -11.49 23.72
CA ARG A 252 2.19 -11.35 25.11
C ARG A 252 3.18 -11.81 26.17
N ALA A 253 3.98 -12.83 25.85
CA ALA A 253 4.90 -13.47 26.78
C ALA A 253 6.30 -12.84 26.83
N THR A 254 6.69 -12.08 25.81
CA THR A 254 8.04 -11.52 25.68
C THR A 254 8.09 -10.08 26.22
N PRO A 255 8.98 -9.76 27.19
CA PRO A 255 9.08 -8.41 27.77
C PRO A 255 9.42 -7.31 26.74
N ASN A 256 10.22 -7.66 25.72
CA ASN A 256 10.64 -6.79 24.63
C ASN A 256 9.92 -7.18 23.32
N ALA A 257 8.58 -7.22 23.36
CA ALA A 257 7.75 -7.55 22.22
C ALA A 257 7.94 -6.53 21.09
N MET A 258 7.97 -7.01 19.83
CA MET A 258 8.04 -6.15 18.63
C MET A 258 6.84 -5.22 18.54
N ILE A 259 5.67 -5.71 18.97
CA ILE A 259 4.41 -4.97 18.98
C ILE A 259 3.96 -4.78 20.43
N ASN A 260 3.75 -3.52 20.81
CA ASN A 260 3.22 -3.22 22.14
C ASN A 260 1.72 -3.45 22.18
N ILE A 261 1.32 -4.62 22.68
CA ILE A 261 -0.09 -5.05 22.77
C ILE A 261 -0.94 -4.13 23.63
N THR A 262 -0.35 -3.33 24.55
CA THR A 262 -1.12 -2.40 25.38
C THR A 262 -1.79 -1.28 24.58
N LEU A 263 -1.25 -0.90 23.42
CA LEU A 263 -1.87 0.06 22.50
C LEU A 263 -3.21 -0.45 21.96
N PHE A 264 -3.34 -1.76 21.79
CA PHE A 264 -4.57 -2.41 21.31
C PHE A 264 -5.67 -2.53 22.37
N ARG A 265 -5.48 -2.00 23.57
CA ARG A 265 -6.52 -2.02 24.62
C ARG A 265 -7.59 -0.94 24.42
N THR A 266 -7.31 0.09 23.63
CA THR A 266 -8.25 1.20 23.41
C THR A 266 -8.89 1.15 22.02
N ARG A 267 -10.22 1.35 21.97
CA ARG A 267 -10.96 1.45 20.71
C ARG A 267 -10.52 2.64 19.84
N TRP A 268 -10.01 3.69 20.47
CA TRP A 268 -9.47 4.87 19.78
C TRP A 268 -8.15 4.61 19.05
N PHE A 269 -7.52 3.47 19.28
CA PHE A 269 -6.36 2.99 18.54
C PHE A 269 -6.75 1.91 17.51
N ASN A 270 -7.49 0.87 17.96
CA ASN A 270 -7.81 -0.29 17.13
C ASN A 270 -8.72 0.03 15.95
N VAL A 271 -9.77 0.85 16.21
CA VAL A 271 -10.76 1.14 15.16
C VAL A 271 -10.14 1.98 14.05
N PRO A 272 -9.42 3.10 14.31
CA PRO A 272 -8.72 3.81 13.26
C PRO A 272 -7.70 2.96 12.52
N LEU A 273 -6.92 2.11 13.21
CA LEU A 273 -5.97 1.22 12.58
C LEU A 273 -6.64 0.24 11.60
N LEU A 274 -7.77 -0.35 12.00
CA LEU A 274 -8.57 -1.20 11.11
C LEU A 274 -9.15 -0.42 9.93
N ILE A 275 -9.60 0.82 10.15
CA ILE A 275 -10.13 1.68 9.09
C ILE A 275 -9.04 2.03 8.07
N ASP A 276 -7.81 2.29 8.52
CA ASP A 276 -6.66 2.53 7.65
C ASP A 276 -6.38 1.34 6.75
N ALA A 277 -6.32 0.14 7.34
CA ALA A 277 -6.17 -1.10 6.58
C ALA A 277 -7.31 -1.33 5.59
N LEU A 278 -8.58 -1.09 5.97
CA LEU A 278 -9.73 -1.27 5.07
C LEU A 278 -9.78 -0.24 3.95
N ALA A 279 -9.40 1.00 4.23
CA ALA A 279 -9.36 2.07 3.24
C ALA A 279 -8.29 1.82 2.18
N THR A 280 -7.08 1.45 2.62
CA THR A 280 -5.97 1.05 1.72
C THR A 280 -6.25 -0.24 1.00
N PHE A 281 -6.86 -1.23 1.64
CA PHE A 281 -7.35 -2.46 1.02
C PHE A 281 -8.24 -2.17 -0.20
N ALA A 282 -9.26 -1.33 -0.01
CA ALA A 282 -10.19 -1.00 -1.08
C ALA A 282 -9.52 -0.19 -2.20
N MET A 283 -8.70 0.81 -1.85
CA MET A 283 -8.06 1.70 -2.82
C MET A 283 -6.99 0.99 -3.65
N VAL A 284 -6.04 0.33 -2.98
CA VAL A 284 -4.89 -0.32 -3.64
C VAL A 284 -5.34 -1.58 -4.38
N GLY A 285 -6.23 -2.38 -3.76
CA GLY A 285 -6.79 -3.56 -4.41
C GLY A 285 -7.59 -3.23 -5.67
N PHE A 286 -8.37 -2.13 -5.67
CA PHE A 286 -9.09 -1.69 -6.85
C PHE A 286 -8.17 -1.13 -7.96
N SER A 287 -7.00 -0.62 -7.63
CA SER A 287 -6.03 -0.10 -8.62
C SER A 287 -5.62 -1.16 -9.65
N LEU A 288 -5.63 -2.44 -9.28
CA LEU A 288 -5.36 -3.55 -10.19
C LEU A 288 -6.27 -3.54 -11.43
N PHE A 289 -7.55 -3.23 -11.24
CA PHE A 289 -8.57 -3.23 -12.32
C PHE A 289 -8.58 -1.92 -13.11
N ASN A 290 -8.35 -0.81 -12.44
CA ASN A 290 -8.35 0.53 -13.03
C ASN A 290 -7.35 0.64 -14.20
N TRP A 291 -6.10 0.24 -13.99
CA TRP A 291 -5.06 0.34 -15.00
C TRP A 291 -5.29 -0.60 -16.17
N GLN A 292 -5.76 -1.83 -15.91
CA GLN A 292 -6.13 -2.78 -16.95
C GLN A 292 -7.31 -2.27 -17.79
N PHE A 293 -8.33 -1.67 -17.15
CA PHE A 293 -9.44 -1.06 -17.88
C PHE A 293 -8.95 0.03 -18.85
N MET A 294 -8.13 0.97 -18.39
CA MET A 294 -7.64 2.05 -19.24
C MET A 294 -6.79 1.56 -20.40
N GLN A 295 -5.91 0.60 -20.18
CA GLN A 295 -4.95 0.17 -21.19
C GLN A 295 -5.49 -0.95 -22.08
N LEU A 296 -6.18 -1.95 -21.52
CA LEU A 296 -6.59 -3.13 -22.26
C LEU A 296 -8.01 -3.00 -22.84
N VAL A 297 -8.94 -2.38 -22.10
CA VAL A 297 -10.34 -2.19 -22.59
C VAL A 297 -10.45 -0.93 -23.42
N LEU A 298 -9.95 0.22 -22.93
CA LEU A 298 -9.99 1.49 -23.66
C LEU A 298 -8.86 1.67 -24.67
N GLY A 299 -7.88 0.76 -24.72
CA GLY A 299 -6.75 0.81 -25.67
C GLY A 299 -5.85 2.03 -25.50
N MET A 300 -5.76 2.59 -24.28
CA MET A 300 -4.95 3.76 -24.03
C MET A 300 -3.47 3.38 -23.88
N SER A 301 -2.56 4.28 -24.33
CA SER A 301 -1.14 4.09 -24.03
C SER A 301 -0.87 4.22 -22.52
N PRO A 302 0.21 3.60 -21.99
CA PRO A 302 0.58 3.69 -20.59
C PRO A 302 0.69 5.14 -20.09
N LEU A 303 1.35 6.02 -20.86
CA LEU A 303 1.49 7.44 -20.51
C LEU A 303 0.13 8.16 -20.51
N LYS A 304 -0.71 7.92 -21.51
CA LYS A 304 -2.05 8.51 -21.56
C LYS A 304 -2.90 8.08 -20.37
N SER A 305 -2.82 6.81 -19.97
CA SER A 305 -3.50 6.29 -18.77
C SER A 305 -2.98 6.99 -17.50
N ALA A 306 -1.66 7.19 -17.39
CA ALA A 306 -1.05 7.91 -16.27
C ALA A 306 -1.51 9.38 -16.19
N LEU A 307 -1.54 10.08 -17.31
CA LEU A 307 -2.01 11.48 -17.37
C LEU A 307 -3.51 11.60 -17.01
N TRP A 308 -4.35 10.67 -17.46
CA TRP A 308 -5.77 10.64 -17.09
C TRP A 308 -6.00 10.28 -15.61
N SER A 309 -5.03 9.67 -14.94
CA SER A 309 -5.09 9.41 -13.50
C SER A 309 -4.70 10.62 -12.64
N LEU A 310 -4.11 11.69 -13.21
CA LEU A 310 -3.71 12.89 -12.45
C LEU A 310 -4.83 13.51 -11.60
N PRO A 311 -6.09 13.65 -12.04
CA PRO A 311 -7.15 14.20 -11.20
C PRO A 311 -7.34 13.43 -9.90
N THR A 312 -7.16 12.10 -9.92
CA THR A 312 -7.31 11.25 -8.73
C THR A 312 -6.22 11.51 -7.69
N PHE A 313 -5.01 11.88 -8.12
CA PHE A 313 -3.91 12.25 -7.23
C PHE A 313 -4.01 13.71 -6.77
N LEU A 314 -4.36 14.63 -7.67
CA LEU A 314 -4.44 16.06 -7.37
C LEU A 314 -5.58 16.42 -6.42
N VAL A 315 -6.63 15.61 -6.34
CA VAL A 315 -7.73 15.81 -5.39
C VAL A 315 -7.36 15.38 -3.95
N MET A 316 -6.34 14.53 -3.75
CA MET A 316 -5.98 14.02 -2.42
C MET A 316 -5.60 15.13 -1.42
N PRO A 317 -4.74 16.11 -1.76
CA PRO A 317 -4.46 17.26 -0.89
C PRO A 317 -5.72 18.04 -0.51
N VAL A 318 -6.69 18.14 -1.44
CA VAL A 318 -7.98 18.81 -1.18
C VAL A 318 -8.78 18.03 -0.14
N GLY A 319 -8.85 16.69 -0.27
CA GLY A 319 -9.49 15.81 0.72
C GLY A 319 -8.87 15.94 2.11
N ILE A 320 -7.53 15.96 2.19
CA ILE A 320 -6.79 16.16 3.44
C ILE A 320 -7.12 17.53 4.06
N ALA A 321 -7.06 18.60 3.27
CA ALA A 321 -7.33 19.95 3.74
C ALA A 321 -8.78 20.13 4.23
N LEU A 322 -9.76 19.58 3.50
CA LEU A 322 -11.17 19.59 3.91
C LEU A 322 -11.37 18.82 5.22
N ALA A 323 -10.79 17.62 5.33
CA ALA A 323 -10.89 16.82 6.54
C ALA A 323 -10.25 17.53 7.74
N ALA A 324 -9.05 18.09 7.60
CA ALA A 324 -8.37 18.85 8.64
C ALA A 324 -9.16 20.10 9.07
N GLY A 325 -9.75 20.83 8.13
CA GLY A 325 -10.57 22.02 8.42
C GLY A 325 -11.92 21.70 9.07
N MET A 326 -12.50 20.53 8.77
CA MET A 326 -13.79 20.09 9.32
C MET A 326 -13.64 19.38 10.69
N ALA A 327 -12.54 18.69 10.94
CA ALA A 327 -12.34 17.90 12.15
C ALA A 327 -12.53 18.68 13.46
N PRO A 328 -12.04 19.93 13.61
CA PRO A 328 -12.28 20.73 14.82
C PRO A 328 -13.75 21.12 15.01
N ARG A 329 -14.52 21.27 13.91
CA ARG A 329 -15.91 21.74 13.94
C ARG A 329 -16.93 20.65 14.21
N VAL A 330 -16.78 19.50 13.56
CA VAL A 330 -17.78 18.41 13.60
C VAL A 330 -17.29 17.16 14.33
N GLY A 331 -15.99 17.10 14.66
CA GLY A 331 -15.35 15.98 15.34
C GLY A 331 -14.75 14.94 14.37
N LYS A 332 -13.57 14.42 14.72
CA LYS A 332 -12.80 13.43 13.94
C LYS A 332 -13.64 12.22 13.47
N PRO A 333 -14.47 11.54 14.33
CA PRO A 333 -15.23 10.38 13.87
C PRO A 333 -16.26 10.69 12.78
N ARG A 334 -16.91 11.87 12.84
CA ARG A 334 -17.88 12.25 11.80
C ARG A 334 -17.21 12.54 10.47
N VAL A 335 -16.02 13.18 10.50
CA VAL A 335 -15.24 13.44 9.28
C VAL A 335 -14.78 12.12 8.65
N MET A 336 -14.26 11.17 9.44
CA MET A 336 -13.90 9.84 8.95
C MET A 336 -15.11 9.10 8.35
N THR A 337 -16.27 9.13 9.02
CA THR A 337 -17.51 8.52 8.51
C THR A 337 -17.93 9.15 7.18
N ALA A 338 -17.93 10.48 7.09
CA ALA A 338 -18.28 11.19 5.86
C ALA A 338 -17.32 10.88 4.72
N GLY A 339 -16.01 10.86 4.98
CA GLY A 339 -15.00 10.51 3.98
C GLY A 339 -15.17 9.08 3.42
N LEU A 340 -15.45 8.09 4.29
CA LEU A 340 -15.73 6.73 3.85
C LEU A 340 -17.04 6.63 3.04
N LEU A 341 -18.07 7.41 3.38
CA LEU A 341 -19.32 7.43 2.60
C LEU A 341 -19.12 8.11 1.24
N VAL A 342 -18.27 9.15 1.16
CA VAL A 342 -17.86 9.76 -0.11
C VAL A 342 -17.12 8.74 -0.97
N ALA A 343 -16.17 8.00 -0.40
CA ALA A 343 -15.46 6.93 -1.10
C ALA A 343 -16.42 5.82 -1.56
N ALA A 344 -17.36 5.42 -0.72
CA ALA A 344 -18.40 4.45 -1.08
C ALA A 344 -19.24 4.91 -2.27
N ALA A 345 -19.64 6.20 -2.32
CA ALA A 345 -20.36 6.76 -3.46
C ALA A 345 -19.53 6.68 -4.76
N GLY A 346 -18.22 6.93 -4.70
CA GLY A 346 -17.32 6.74 -5.83
C GLY A 346 -17.27 5.27 -6.29
N TYR A 347 -17.14 4.31 -5.35
CA TYR A 347 -17.17 2.88 -5.69
C TYR A 347 -18.53 2.43 -6.26
N VAL A 348 -19.65 2.95 -5.75
CA VAL A 348 -20.98 2.72 -6.36
C VAL A 348 -21.02 3.26 -7.79
N GLY A 349 -20.45 4.44 -8.05
CA GLY A 349 -20.30 4.97 -9.40
C GLY A 349 -19.55 4.01 -10.34
N LEU A 350 -18.48 3.35 -9.83
CA LEU A 350 -17.72 2.35 -10.60
C LEU A 350 -18.52 1.08 -10.95
N THR A 351 -19.55 0.73 -10.18
CA THR A 351 -20.43 -0.41 -10.52
C THR A 351 -21.26 -0.18 -11.78
N LEU A 352 -21.41 1.07 -12.21
CA LEU A 352 -22.17 1.46 -13.40
C LEU A 352 -21.32 1.45 -14.69
N ILE A 353 -20.03 1.17 -14.60
CA ILE A 353 -19.13 1.08 -15.76
C ILE A 353 -19.61 -0.02 -16.71
N ARG A 354 -19.55 0.27 -18.02
CA ARG A 354 -19.86 -0.63 -19.13
C ARG A 354 -18.68 -0.67 -20.10
N PRO A 355 -18.60 -1.65 -21.01
CA PRO A 355 -17.54 -1.70 -22.02
C PRO A 355 -17.46 -0.43 -22.89
N ASP A 356 -18.58 0.23 -23.12
CA ASP A 356 -18.72 1.49 -23.87
C ASP A 356 -18.56 2.76 -23.02
N SER A 357 -18.35 2.61 -21.71
CA SER A 357 -18.15 3.77 -20.82
C SER A 357 -16.85 4.49 -21.15
N GLY A 358 -16.94 5.80 -21.35
CA GLY A 358 -15.78 6.65 -21.60
C GLY A 358 -14.88 6.80 -20.36
N ILE A 359 -13.64 7.22 -20.58
CA ILE A 359 -12.63 7.46 -19.53
C ILE A 359 -13.12 8.42 -18.43
N LEU A 360 -13.95 9.42 -18.77
CA LEU A 360 -14.46 10.40 -17.81
C LEU A 360 -15.26 9.76 -16.69
N HIS A 361 -16.09 8.75 -16.97
CA HIS A 361 -16.86 8.04 -15.94
C HIS A 361 -15.92 7.41 -14.90
N LEU A 362 -14.90 6.68 -15.36
CA LEU A 362 -13.90 6.05 -14.49
C LEU A 362 -13.16 7.10 -13.65
N VAL A 363 -12.61 8.14 -14.29
CA VAL A 363 -11.80 9.17 -13.62
C VAL A 363 -12.63 9.97 -12.61
N CYS A 364 -13.86 10.36 -12.94
CA CYS A 364 -14.75 11.05 -12.01
C CYS A 364 -15.05 10.20 -10.78
N ALA A 365 -15.40 8.92 -10.98
CA ALA A 365 -15.70 8.01 -9.87
C ALA A 365 -14.47 7.78 -8.98
N LEU A 366 -13.28 7.54 -9.57
CA LEU A 366 -12.02 7.38 -8.83
C LEU A 366 -11.59 8.66 -8.11
N THR A 367 -11.84 9.84 -8.70
CA THR A 367 -11.58 11.13 -8.05
C THR A 367 -12.42 11.28 -6.79
N VAL A 368 -13.69 10.86 -6.82
CA VAL A 368 -14.56 10.85 -5.62
C VAL A 368 -14.05 9.87 -4.58
N VAL A 369 -13.61 8.66 -4.98
CA VAL A 369 -12.96 7.69 -4.06
C VAL A 369 -11.74 8.31 -3.40
N SER A 370 -10.82 8.89 -4.18
CA SER A 370 -9.57 9.47 -3.70
C SER A 370 -9.79 10.64 -2.75
N LEU A 371 -10.78 11.50 -3.05
CA LEU A 371 -11.18 12.60 -2.15
C LEU A 371 -11.58 12.08 -0.77
N GLY A 372 -12.43 11.06 -0.73
CA GLY A 372 -12.90 10.46 0.52
C GLY A 372 -11.79 9.77 1.30
N ILE A 373 -11.04 8.88 0.65
CA ILE A 373 -9.98 8.08 1.29
C ILE A 373 -8.85 8.98 1.83
N ALA A 374 -8.40 9.99 1.08
CA ALA A 374 -7.32 10.88 1.51
C ALA A 374 -7.70 11.66 2.79
N GLY A 375 -8.94 12.14 2.88
CA GLY A 375 -9.45 12.79 4.09
C GLY A 375 -9.52 11.84 5.28
N VAL A 376 -9.91 10.58 5.06
CA VAL A 376 -9.93 9.55 6.12
C VAL A 376 -8.52 9.24 6.60
N ALA A 377 -7.58 8.98 5.72
CA ALA A 377 -6.20 8.63 6.05
C ALA A 377 -5.52 9.69 6.95
N ALA A 378 -5.70 10.99 6.61
CA ALA A 378 -5.15 12.08 7.40
C ALA A 378 -5.69 12.09 8.84
N ILE A 379 -7.01 11.91 9.02
CA ILE A 379 -7.62 11.91 10.35
C ILE A 379 -7.29 10.62 11.13
N VAL A 380 -7.24 9.47 10.44
CA VAL A 380 -6.86 8.19 11.04
C VAL A 380 -5.46 8.27 11.64
N THR A 381 -4.48 8.75 10.88
CA THR A 381 -3.10 8.92 11.36
C THR A 381 -3.04 9.83 12.59
N ASP A 382 -3.75 10.96 12.57
CA ASP A 382 -3.81 11.90 13.69
C ASP A 382 -4.48 11.26 14.95
N VAL A 383 -5.53 10.46 14.77
CA VAL A 383 -6.19 9.75 15.89
C VAL A 383 -5.29 8.67 16.48
N ILE A 384 -4.62 7.87 15.64
CA ILE A 384 -3.68 6.82 16.08
C ILE A 384 -2.54 7.42 16.89
N LEU A 385 -1.91 8.49 16.38
CA LEU A 385 -0.81 9.18 17.07
C LEU A 385 -1.27 9.82 18.38
N SER A 386 -2.47 10.42 18.41
CA SER A 386 -3.03 11.04 19.60
C SER A 386 -3.45 10.03 20.68
N ALA A 387 -3.73 8.78 20.29
CA ALA A 387 -4.11 7.71 21.20
C ALA A 387 -2.91 7.03 21.89
N ALA A 388 -1.69 7.26 21.41
CA ALA A 388 -0.46 6.71 21.97
C ALA A 388 0.22 7.74 22.91
N PRO A 389 0.87 7.27 24.00
CA PRO A 389 1.73 8.14 24.80
C PRO A 389 2.86 8.72 23.94
N PRO A 390 3.37 9.95 24.24
CA PRO A 390 4.40 10.62 23.45
C PRO A 390 5.65 9.75 23.23
N GLU A 391 6.06 8.98 24.26
CA GLU A 391 7.21 8.07 24.23
C GLU A 391 7.01 6.89 23.26
N ARG A 392 5.76 6.62 22.86
CA ARG A 392 5.35 5.51 21.98
C ARG A 392 4.80 5.97 20.62
N ALA A 393 4.86 7.26 20.33
CA ALA A 393 4.35 7.82 19.08
C ALA A 393 5.04 7.21 17.85
N GLY A 394 6.34 6.91 17.93
CA GLY A 394 7.07 6.22 16.87
C GLY A 394 6.55 4.80 16.58
N ALA A 395 6.28 4.02 17.64
CA ALA A 395 5.71 2.68 17.50
C ALA A 395 4.27 2.73 16.92
N ALA A 396 3.47 3.72 17.34
CA ALA A 396 2.13 3.91 16.81
C ALA A 396 2.13 4.28 15.31
N SER A 397 3.06 5.16 14.90
CA SER A 397 3.25 5.51 13.48
C SER A 397 3.68 4.32 12.65
N SER A 398 4.64 3.52 13.13
CA SER A 398 5.08 2.30 12.42
C SER A 398 3.96 1.26 12.30
N LEU A 399 3.10 1.14 13.32
CA LEU A 399 1.93 0.25 13.26
C LEU A 399 0.90 0.75 12.26
N ALA A 400 0.66 2.05 12.16
CA ALA A 400 -0.24 2.64 11.17
C ALA A 400 0.29 2.36 9.75
N GLU A 401 1.57 2.64 9.49
CA GLU A 401 2.19 2.38 8.19
C GLU A 401 2.17 0.89 7.82
N THR A 402 2.52 0.01 8.77
CA THR A 402 2.43 -1.44 8.55
C THR A 402 0.99 -1.88 8.27
N SER A 403 0.00 -1.29 8.94
CA SER A 403 -1.41 -1.57 8.74
C SER A 403 -1.89 -1.15 7.34
N ALA A 404 -1.46 0.02 6.88
CA ALA A 404 -1.77 0.52 5.55
C ALA A 404 -1.15 -0.36 4.45
N GLU A 405 0.14 -0.66 4.56
CA GLU A 405 0.86 -1.53 3.61
C GLU A 405 0.25 -2.93 3.56
N PHE A 406 -0.02 -3.51 4.73
CA PHE A 406 -0.66 -4.82 4.84
C PHE A 406 -2.09 -4.80 4.28
N GLY A 407 -2.85 -3.73 4.56
CA GLY A 407 -4.18 -3.52 3.99
C GLY A 407 -4.15 -3.48 2.47
N GLY A 408 -3.25 -2.69 1.88
CA GLY A 408 -3.07 -2.59 0.43
C GLY A 408 -2.72 -3.91 -0.22
N ALA A 409 -1.75 -4.61 0.34
CA ALA A 409 -1.31 -5.91 -0.16
C ALA A 409 -2.42 -6.99 -0.05
N LEU A 410 -3.15 -7.04 1.08
CA LEU A 410 -4.35 -7.89 1.19
C LEU A 410 -5.44 -7.50 0.18
N GLY A 411 -5.57 -6.22 -0.13
CA GLY A 411 -6.51 -5.72 -1.14
C GLY A 411 -6.22 -6.30 -2.51
N ILE A 412 -4.99 -6.25 -2.97
CA ILE A 412 -4.56 -6.88 -4.24
C ILE A 412 -4.81 -8.39 -4.18
N ALA A 413 -4.39 -9.06 -3.11
CA ALA A 413 -4.52 -10.51 -2.99
C ALA A 413 -5.98 -10.98 -3.01
N ILE A 414 -6.85 -10.36 -2.22
CA ILE A 414 -8.23 -10.81 -2.04
C ILE A 414 -9.12 -10.33 -3.19
N LEU A 415 -9.12 -9.02 -3.52
CA LEU A 415 -9.92 -8.52 -4.63
C LEU A 415 -9.43 -9.09 -5.96
N GLY A 416 -8.11 -9.19 -6.15
CA GLY A 416 -7.53 -9.82 -7.33
C GLY A 416 -7.89 -11.30 -7.45
N SER A 417 -7.81 -12.08 -6.35
CA SER A 417 -8.21 -13.50 -6.37
C SER A 417 -9.69 -13.69 -6.69
N ILE A 418 -10.57 -12.88 -6.08
CA ILE A 418 -12.01 -12.89 -6.37
C ILE A 418 -12.25 -12.50 -7.84
N GLY A 419 -11.55 -11.45 -8.30
CA GLY A 419 -11.62 -10.99 -9.67
C GLY A 419 -11.22 -12.08 -10.67
N THR A 420 -10.05 -12.67 -10.49
CA THR A 420 -9.55 -13.77 -11.34
C THR A 420 -10.53 -14.96 -11.37
N ALA A 421 -11.10 -15.33 -10.22
CA ALA A 421 -12.08 -16.41 -10.17
C ALA A 421 -13.36 -16.07 -10.96
N VAL A 422 -13.86 -14.84 -10.84
CA VAL A 422 -15.03 -14.35 -11.59
C VAL A 422 -14.75 -14.29 -13.09
N TYR A 423 -13.57 -13.74 -13.46
CA TYR A 423 -13.14 -13.63 -14.85
C TYR A 423 -13.07 -15.01 -15.51
N ARG A 424 -12.37 -15.97 -14.88
CA ARG A 424 -12.23 -17.34 -15.38
C ARG A 424 -13.58 -18.03 -15.54
N ALA A 425 -14.45 -17.95 -14.53
CA ALA A 425 -15.78 -18.55 -14.58
C ALA A 425 -16.64 -17.98 -15.73
N GLN A 426 -16.55 -16.69 -15.98
CA GLN A 426 -17.28 -16.03 -17.07
C GLN A 426 -16.68 -16.40 -18.43
N MET A 427 -15.34 -16.39 -18.59
CA MET A 427 -14.67 -16.78 -19.83
C MET A 427 -14.95 -18.23 -20.20
N GLY A 428 -14.90 -19.17 -19.25
CA GLY A 428 -15.22 -20.58 -19.50
C GLY A 428 -16.64 -20.82 -20.03
N SER A 429 -17.58 -19.90 -19.73
CA SER A 429 -18.97 -19.98 -20.20
C SER A 429 -19.26 -19.20 -21.49
N SER A 430 -18.45 -18.19 -21.83
CA SER A 430 -18.73 -17.24 -22.92
C SER A 430 -17.66 -17.21 -24.03
N ALA A 431 -16.55 -17.93 -23.86
CA ALA A 431 -15.52 -18.02 -24.89
C ALA A 431 -16.04 -18.69 -26.17
N PRO A 432 -15.57 -18.25 -27.36
CA PRO A 432 -15.91 -18.90 -28.63
C PRO A 432 -15.53 -20.39 -28.65
N ALA A 433 -16.44 -21.26 -29.15
CA ALA A 433 -16.27 -22.72 -29.15
C ALA A 433 -15.14 -23.23 -30.07
N ASN A 434 -14.56 -22.40 -30.93
CA ASN A 434 -13.56 -22.76 -31.94
C ASN A 434 -12.10 -22.48 -31.48
N LEU A 435 -11.90 -22.22 -30.20
CA LEU A 435 -10.55 -22.06 -29.62
C LEU A 435 -9.92 -23.44 -29.36
N THR A 436 -8.58 -23.51 -29.55
CA THR A 436 -7.83 -24.68 -29.06
C THR A 436 -7.79 -24.69 -27.54
N PRO A 437 -7.58 -25.85 -26.89
CA PRO A 437 -7.47 -25.91 -25.42
C PRO A 437 -6.41 -24.96 -24.85
N GLU A 438 -5.29 -24.78 -25.54
CA GLU A 438 -4.21 -23.87 -25.17
C GLU A 438 -4.62 -22.40 -25.28
N GLN A 439 -5.30 -22.03 -26.36
CA GLN A 439 -5.86 -20.70 -26.57
C GLN A 439 -6.91 -20.35 -25.51
N LEU A 440 -7.79 -21.30 -25.19
CA LEU A 440 -8.79 -21.13 -24.14
C LEU A 440 -8.12 -20.94 -22.78
N ALA A 441 -7.17 -21.79 -22.43
CA ALA A 441 -6.44 -21.67 -21.16
C ALA A 441 -5.74 -20.31 -21.01
N SER A 442 -5.08 -19.82 -22.08
CA SER A 442 -4.48 -18.50 -22.10
C SER A 442 -5.50 -17.36 -21.93
N ALA A 443 -6.66 -17.46 -22.61
CA ALA A 443 -7.72 -16.48 -22.53
C ALA A 443 -8.42 -16.46 -21.14
N GLU A 444 -8.57 -17.62 -20.51
CA GLU A 444 -9.14 -17.75 -19.17
C GLU A 444 -8.17 -17.27 -18.05
N ALA A 445 -6.87 -17.28 -18.33
CA ALA A 445 -5.88 -16.90 -17.34
C ALA A 445 -5.94 -15.41 -16.99
N THR A 446 -5.96 -14.54 -18.00
CA THR A 446 -5.95 -13.07 -17.82
C THR A 446 -6.57 -12.35 -19.02
N LEU A 447 -7.03 -11.11 -18.82
CA LEU A 447 -7.49 -10.25 -19.90
C LEU A 447 -6.37 -10.00 -20.95
N GLY A 448 -5.13 -9.83 -20.52
CA GLY A 448 -3.97 -9.70 -21.41
C GLY A 448 -3.77 -10.93 -22.28
N GLY A 449 -3.89 -12.13 -21.70
CA GLY A 449 -3.81 -13.41 -22.42
C GLY A 449 -4.92 -13.57 -23.45
N ALA A 450 -6.16 -13.14 -23.13
CA ALA A 450 -7.27 -13.15 -24.10
C ALA A 450 -7.01 -12.20 -25.27
N ILE A 451 -6.46 -11.00 -25.03
CA ILE A 451 -6.13 -10.03 -26.08
C ILE A 451 -4.99 -10.55 -26.98
N ASP A 452 -3.96 -11.15 -26.39
CA ASP A 452 -2.85 -11.73 -27.16
C ASP A 452 -3.33 -12.90 -28.02
N THR A 453 -4.14 -13.80 -27.45
CA THR A 453 -4.78 -14.89 -28.19
C THR A 453 -5.64 -14.36 -29.35
N ALA A 454 -6.43 -13.30 -29.13
CA ALA A 454 -7.26 -12.70 -30.17
C ALA A 454 -6.45 -12.18 -31.37
N ARG A 455 -5.20 -11.78 -31.19
CA ARG A 455 -4.30 -11.33 -32.30
C ARG A 455 -3.94 -12.46 -33.24
N THR A 456 -4.02 -13.71 -32.82
CA THR A 456 -3.68 -14.90 -33.62
C THR A 456 -4.88 -15.48 -34.36
N LEU A 457 -6.09 -14.98 -34.11
CA LEU A 457 -7.34 -15.51 -34.63
C LEU A 457 -7.83 -14.76 -35.88
N PRO A 458 -8.66 -15.38 -36.74
CA PRO A 458 -9.41 -14.67 -37.78
C PRO A 458 -10.29 -13.57 -37.21
N ALA A 459 -10.52 -12.49 -37.97
CA ALA A 459 -11.15 -11.25 -37.50
C ALA A 459 -12.45 -11.46 -36.71
N GLY A 460 -13.38 -12.31 -37.19
CA GLY A 460 -14.64 -12.57 -36.49
C GLY A 460 -14.49 -13.31 -35.15
N ALA A 461 -13.58 -14.28 -35.08
CA ALA A 461 -13.27 -15.01 -33.85
C ALA A 461 -12.51 -14.11 -32.85
N ALA A 462 -11.58 -13.29 -33.36
CA ALA A 462 -10.84 -12.30 -32.58
C ALA A 462 -11.76 -11.29 -31.91
N GLU A 463 -12.75 -10.76 -32.66
CA GLU A 463 -13.73 -9.81 -32.12
C GLU A 463 -14.65 -10.47 -31.08
N ALA A 464 -15.13 -11.68 -31.37
CA ALA A 464 -15.96 -12.44 -30.41
C ALA A 464 -15.21 -12.71 -29.11
N LEU A 465 -13.91 -13.12 -29.19
CA LEU A 465 -13.10 -13.37 -28.00
C LEU A 465 -12.86 -12.09 -27.20
N ARG A 466 -12.52 -10.97 -27.87
CA ARG A 466 -12.34 -9.68 -27.18
C ARG A 466 -13.59 -9.21 -26.47
N ASN A 467 -14.75 -9.30 -27.11
CA ASN A 467 -16.02 -8.89 -26.50
C ASN A 467 -16.34 -9.76 -25.28
N ALA A 468 -16.18 -11.08 -25.36
CA ALA A 468 -16.34 -11.97 -24.22
C ALA A 468 -15.38 -11.64 -23.06
N ALA A 469 -14.10 -11.33 -23.38
CA ALA A 469 -13.09 -10.97 -22.40
C ALA A 469 -13.38 -9.61 -21.73
N PHE A 470 -13.84 -8.62 -22.50
CA PHE A 470 -14.24 -7.32 -21.95
C PHE A 470 -15.45 -7.43 -21.04
N ASP A 471 -16.47 -8.20 -21.41
CA ASP A 471 -17.65 -8.44 -20.57
C ASP A 471 -17.28 -9.17 -19.27
N ALA A 472 -16.40 -10.16 -19.35
CA ALA A 472 -15.88 -10.88 -18.19
C ALA A 472 -15.12 -9.93 -17.25
N PHE A 473 -14.24 -9.09 -17.80
CA PHE A 473 -13.45 -8.13 -17.04
C PHE A 473 -14.32 -7.03 -16.41
N ILE A 474 -15.31 -6.51 -17.11
CA ILE A 474 -16.24 -5.53 -16.54
C ILE A 474 -17.03 -6.13 -15.36
N ARG A 475 -17.41 -7.41 -15.46
CA ARG A 475 -18.06 -8.11 -14.33
C ARG A 475 -17.14 -8.22 -13.12
N GLU A 476 -15.90 -8.60 -13.33
CA GLU A 476 -14.84 -8.65 -12.33
C GLU A 476 -14.68 -7.27 -11.65
N LEU A 477 -14.49 -6.20 -12.43
CA LEU A 477 -14.33 -4.82 -11.95
C LEU A 477 -15.54 -4.37 -11.12
N ARG A 478 -16.77 -4.66 -11.57
CA ARG A 478 -17.99 -4.32 -10.83
C ARG A 478 -18.07 -5.04 -9.49
N ILE A 479 -17.71 -6.32 -9.43
CA ILE A 479 -17.71 -7.09 -8.17
C ILE A 479 -16.68 -6.50 -7.21
N ALA A 480 -15.47 -6.17 -7.67
CA ALA A 480 -14.47 -5.48 -6.87
C ALA A 480 -14.97 -4.12 -6.35
N ALA A 481 -15.67 -3.35 -7.18
CA ALA A 481 -16.28 -2.07 -6.79
C ALA A 481 -17.39 -2.25 -5.73
N VAL A 482 -18.25 -3.25 -5.88
CA VAL A 482 -19.30 -3.58 -4.88
C VAL A 482 -18.65 -3.95 -3.54
N LEU A 483 -17.66 -4.83 -3.55
CA LEU A 483 -16.97 -5.24 -2.33
C LEU A 483 -16.29 -4.05 -1.64
N SER A 484 -15.62 -3.18 -2.40
CA SER A 484 -14.99 -1.97 -1.88
C SER A 484 -16.02 -0.98 -1.31
N ALA A 485 -17.18 -0.82 -1.95
CA ALA A 485 -18.28 -0.02 -1.44
C ALA A 485 -18.84 -0.59 -0.12
N VAL A 486 -19.08 -1.89 -0.06
CA VAL A 486 -19.57 -2.56 1.16
C VAL A 486 -18.58 -2.42 2.31
N LEU A 487 -17.28 -2.60 2.06
CA LEU A 487 -16.24 -2.46 3.07
C LEU A 487 -16.14 -1.02 3.60
N THR A 488 -16.18 -0.02 2.72
CA THR A 488 -16.11 1.39 3.13
C THR A 488 -17.37 1.84 3.89
N VAL A 489 -18.56 1.37 3.49
CA VAL A 489 -19.81 1.58 4.26
C VAL A 489 -19.74 0.86 5.61
N GLY A 490 -19.26 -0.38 5.64
CA GLY A 490 -19.04 -1.15 6.88
C GLY A 490 -18.10 -0.43 7.85
N GLY A 491 -16.98 0.12 7.33
CA GLY A 491 -16.06 0.95 8.08
C GLY A 491 -16.72 2.23 8.63
N ALA A 492 -17.51 2.92 7.81
CA ALA A 492 -18.27 4.10 8.23
C ALA A 492 -19.24 3.78 9.38
N LEU A 493 -19.96 2.67 9.28
CA LEU A 493 -20.88 2.19 10.33
C LEU A 493 -20.12 1.79 11.60
N LEU A 494 -18.97 1.15 11.47
CA LEU A 494 -18.11 0.78 12.60
C LEU A 494 -17.68 2.03 13.37
N ILE A 495 -17.18 3.06 12.70
CA ILE A 495 -16.79 4.33 13.33
C ILE A 495 -18.00 4.97 14.02
N ALA A 496 -19.13 5.08 13.32
CA ALA A 496 -20.33 5.72 13.84
C ALA A 496 -20.87 5.03 15.10
N ARG A 497 -20.67 3.71 15.23
CA ARG A 497 -21.10 2.94 16.43
C ARG A 497 -20.09 2.96 17.56
N THR A 498 -18.79 2.93 17.26
CA THR A 498 -17.73 2.70 18.27
C THR A 498 -17.07 3.98 18.77
N LEU A 499 -16.88 4.98 17.91
CA LEU A 499 -16.18 6.22 18.21
C LEU A 499 -17.16 7.39 18.42
N ARG A 500 -18.30 7.15 19.06
CA ARG A 500 -19.22 8.24 19.40
C ARG A 500 -18.50 9.25 20.30
N PRO A 501 -18.53 10.56 20.00
CA PRO A 501 -18.04 11.56 20.92
C PRO A 501 -18.82 11.40 22.23
N ALA A 502 -18.09 11.31 23.36
CA ALA A 502 -18.73 11.42 24.65
C ALA A 502 -19.55 12.72 24.59
N ARG A 503 -20.88 12.63 24.79
CA ARG A 503 -21.69 13.83 25.05
C ARG A 503 -20.98 14.52 26.19
N THR A 504 -20.39 15.68 25.95
CA THR A 504 -20.03 16.62 27.02
C THR A 504 -21.30 16.81 27.81
N ARG A 505 -21.44 16.09 28.91
CA ARG A 505 -22.29 16.54 29.98
C ARG A 505 -21.73 17.93 30.32
N THR A 506 -22.40 18.97 29.86
CA THR A 506 -22.35 20.25 30.55
C THR A 506 -22.69 19.89 31.97
N ALA A 507 -21.65 19.68 32.78
CA ALA A 507 -21.82 19.64 34.21
C ALA A 507 -22.46 20.98 34.54
N ASP A 508 -23.67 20.93 35.06
CA ASP A 508 -24.24 22.00 35.84
C ASP A 508 -23.17 22.45 36.84
N LEU A 509 -22.41 23.46 36.46
CA LEU A 509 -21.71 24.28 37.44
C LEU A 509 -22.82 25.01 38.17
N GLY A 510 -23.32 24.36 39.22
CA GLY A 510 -24.14 25.02 40.21
C GLY A 510 -23.49 26.33 40.62
N PRO A 511 -24.28 27.36 40.99
CA PRO A 511 -23.74 28.68 41.30
C PRO A 511 -22.64 28.55 42.36
N ALA A 512 -21.51 29.22 42.11
CA ALA A 512 -20.37 29.27 43.02
C ALA A 512 -20.83 29.64 44.41
N PRO A 513 -20.37 28.96 45.47
CA PRO A 513 -20.72 29.33 46.82
C PRO A 513 -20.23 30.76 47.10
N ASP A 514 -21.16 31.60 47.51
CA ASP A 514 -20.96 32.99 47.96
C ASP A 514 -19.89 33.00 49.07
N ARG A 515 -18.72 33.54 48.74
CA ARG A 515 -17.67 33.79 49.75
C ARG A 515 -18.15 34.93 50.63
N GLY A 516 -18.84 34.56 51.71
CA GLY A 516 -19.26 35.45 52.77
C GLY A 516 -18.15 36.40 53.19
N ARG A 517 -18.49 37.67 53.26
CA ARG A 517 -17.74 38.78 53.87
C ARG A 517 -17.29 38.39 55.28
N ALA A 518 -15.97 38.49 55.51
CA ALA A 518 -15.45 38.51 56.87
C ALA A 518 -15.93 39.79 57.60
N PRO A 519 -16.42 39.73 58.86
CA PRO A 519 -16.67 40.90 59.62
C PRO A 519 -15.40 41.56 60.17
N ALA A 520 -15.47 42.86 60.37
CA ALA A 520 -14.46 43.84 60.81
C ALA A 520 -13.68 43.48 62.09
#